data_3ef8044d1abfdfb0b53888c4ffd4f100
#
_entry.id   3ef8044d1abfdfb0b53888c4ffd4f100
#
_cell.length_a   1.000
_cell.length_b   1.000
_cell.length_c   1.000
_cell.angle_alpha   90.00
_cell.angle_beta   90.00
_cell.angle_gamma   90.00
#
_symmetry.space_group_name_H-M   'P 1'
#
loop_
_entity.id
_entity.type
_entity.pdbx_description
1 polymer ?
#
loop_
_entity_poly.entity_id
_entity_poly.type
_entity_poly.pdbx_seq_one_letter_code
_entity_poly.pdbx_strand_id
1 'polypeptide(L)' 'MNRIKRLSTMVLDDYKDRFGDSFDDNKKILNDVSTIRSKSLKNKIAGYITKLIKNEIR' A
#
# COMPACT_ATOMS: atom_id res chain seq x y z
N MET A 1 -6.35 9.76 14.59
CA MET A 1 -5.42 9.97 13.50
C MET A 1 -4.82 8.67 12.99
N ASN A 2 -4.95 8.41 11.75
CA ASN A 2 -4.49 7.15 11.21
C ASN A 2 -3.30 7.35 10.29
N ARG A 3 -2.15 7.06 10.84
CA ARG A 3 -0.90 7.20 10.12
C ARG A 3 -0.82 6.24 8.93
N ILE A 4 -1.31 5.03 9.14
CA ILE A 4 -1.28 4.03 8.08
C ILE A 4 -2.14 4.45 6.91
N LYS A 5 -3.31 4.98 7.20
CA LYS A 5 -4.21 5.46 6.18
C LYS A 5 -3.55 6.57 5.35
N ARG A 6 -2.92 7.50 6.03
CA ARG A 6 -2.29 8.62 5.38
C ARG A 6 -1.12 8.18 4.50
N LEU A 7 -0.26 7.36 5.06
CA LEU A 7 0.89 6.86 4.30
C LEU A 7 0.45 6.02 3.12
N SER A 8 -0.54 5.18 3.33
CA SER A 8 -1.04 4.33 2.27
C SER A 8 -1.61 5.15 1.12
N THR A 9 -2.35 6.19 1.46
CA THR A 9 -2.95 7.04 0.45
C THR A 9 -1.87 7.77 -0.35
N MET A 10 -0.85 8.26 0.34
CA MET A 10 0.25 8.94 -0.32
C MET A 10 0.99 8.03 -1.29
N VAL A 11 1.32 6.84 -0.82
CA VAL A 11 2.04 5.89 -1.66
C VAL A 11 1.19 5.45 -2.83
N LEU A 12 -0.06 5.18 -2.58
CA LEU A 12 -0.97 4.74 -3.63
C LEU A 12 -1.13 5.83 -4.68
N ASP A 13 -1.17 7.06 -4.26
CA ASP A 13 -1.32 8.18 -5.18
C ASP A 13 -0.10 8.32 -6.08
N ASP A 14 1.08 8.10 -5.53
CA ASP A 14 2.32 8.19 -6.29
C ASP A 14 2.51 7.03 -7.26
N TYR A 15 2.08 5.85 -6.86
CA TYR A 15 2.32 4.63 -7.65
C TYR A 15 1.02 3.91 -7.97
N LYS A 16 0.06 4.68 -8.34
CA LYS A 16 -1.28 4.18 -8.57
C LYS A 16 -1.33 3.01 -9.54
N ASP A 17 -0.58 3.10 -10.61
CA ASP A 17 -0.60 2.08 -11.64
C ASP A 17 0.19 0.83 -11.27
N ARG A 18 0.98 0.92 -10.22
CA ARG A 18 1.82 -0.19 -9.81
C ARG A 18 1.09 -1.16 -8.89
N PHE A 19 0.21 -0.65 -8.06
CA PHE A 19 -0.50 -1.46 -7.08
C PHE A 19 -1.74 -2.11 -7.68
N GLY A 20 -2.07 -3.28 -7.15
CA GLY A 20 -3.24 -4.00 -7.60
C GLY A 20 -3.95 -4.63 -6.42
N ASP A 21 -4.78 -5.63 -6.69
CA ASP A 21 -5.54 -6.29 -5.65
C ASP A 21 -4.80 -7.49 -5.04
N SER A 22 -3.54 -7.65 -5.37
CA SER A 22 -2.73 -8.72 -4.83
C SER A 22 -1.86 -8.21 -3.68
N PHE A 23 -2.10 -8.73 -2.50
CA PHE A 23 -1.35 -8.34 -1.32
C PHE A 23 0.15 -8.60 -1.48
N ASP A 24 0.49 -9.78 -1.99
CA ASP A 24 1.89 -10.15 -2.16
C ASP A 24 2.61 -9.22 -3.12
N ASP A 25 1.97 -8.89 -4.20
CA ASP A 25 2.56 -7.98 -5.17
C ASP A 25 2.74 -6.58 -4.58
N ASN A 26 1.75 -6.15 -3.83
CA ASN A 26 1.82 -4.84 -3.21
C ASN A 26 2.94 -4.76 -2.20
N LYS A 27 3.18 -5.84 -1.49
CA LYS A 27 4.30 -5.89 -0.55
C LYS A 27 5.63 -5.74 -1.28
N LYS A 28 5.75 -6.40 -2.39
CA LYS A 28 6.99 -6.33 -3.18
C LYS A 28 7.22 -4.92 -3.68
N ILE A 29 6.18 -4.30 -4.17
CA ILE A 29 6.28 -2.94 -4.67
C ILE A 29 6.70 -1.99 -3.55
N LEU A 30 6.12 -2.17 -2.37
CA LEU A 30 6.48 -1.34 -1.24
C LEU A 30 7.95 -1.51 -0.87
N ASN A 31 8.46 -2.72 -0.97
CA ASN A 31 9.87 -2.96 -0.70
C ASN A 31 10.78 -2.21 -1.67
N ASP A 32 10.33 -2.10 -2.90
CA ASP A 32 11.12 -1.45 -3.94
C ASP A 32 11.09 0.06 -3.87
N VAL A 33 9.91 0.61 -3.65
CA VAL A 33 9.73 2.05 -3.78
C VAL A 33 9.64 2.80 -2.47
N SER A 34 9.47 2.08 -1.40
CA SER A 34 9.20 2.72 -0.12
C SER A 34 10.46 3.02 0.65
N THR A 35 10.44 4.13 1.36
CA THR A 35 11.51 4.47 2.29
C THR A 35 11.16 4.02 3.70
N ILE A 36 10.05 3.35 3.84
CA ILE A 36 9.61 2.85 5.14
C ILE A 36 10.50 1.69 5.56
N ARG A 37 11.07 1.81 6.74
CA ARG A 37 11.99 0.79 7.23
C ARG A 37 11.31 -0.31 8.00
N SER A 38 10.20 -0.02 8.61
CA SER A 38 9.51 -1.00 9.43
C SER A 38 8.77 -2.02 8.58
N LYS A 39 9.13 -3.27 8.75
CA LYS A 39 8.47 -4.36 8.06
C LYS A 39 7.00 -4.43 8.45
N SER A 40 6.78 -4.26 9.73
CA SER A 40 5.43 -4.30 10.27
C SER A 40 4.55 -3.25 9.63
N LEU A 41 5.10 -2.06 9.49
CA LEU A 41 4.37 -0.96 8.90
C LEU A 41 4.12 -1.20 7.42
N LYS A 42 5.11 -1.72 6.72
CA LYS A 42 4.95 -2.04 5.30
C LYS A 42 3.83 -3.04 5.08
N ASN A 43 3.79 -4.05 5.93
CA ASN A 43 2.73 -5.05 5.82
C ASN A 43 1.35 -4.44 5.99
N LYS A 44 1.23 -3.56 6.97
CA LYS A 44 -0.05 -2.91 7.22
C LYS A 44 -0.44 -2.00 6.06
N ILE A 45 0.50 -1.30 5.51
CA ILE A 45 0.23 -0.42 4.38
C ILE A 45 -0.18 -1.24 3.16
N ALA A 46 0.52 -2.34 2.92
CA ALA A 46 0.17 -3.20 1.79
C ALA A 46 -1.25 -3.74 1.93
N GLY A 47 -1.60 -4.16 3.13
CA GLY A 47 -2.93 -4.65 3.40
C GLY A 47 -3.99 -3.60 3.18
N TYR A 48 -3.72 -2.40 3.64
CA TYR A 48 -4.65 -1.30 3.49
C TYR A 48 -4.84 -0.92 2.02
N ILE A 49 -3.73 -0.84 1.29
CA ILE A 49 -3.79 -0.51 -0.12
C ILE A 49 -4.60 -1.56 -0.89
N THR A 50 -4.33 -2.83 -0.60
CA THR A 50 -5.04 -3.92 -1.23
C THR A 50 -6.53 -3.80 -0.99
N LYS A 51 -6.89 -3.49 0.26
CA LYS A 51 -8.28 -3.34 0.61
C LYS A 51 -8.93 -2.16 -0.11
N LEU A 52 -8.21 -1.06 -0.20
CA LEU A 52 -8.73 0.12 -0.88
C LEU A 52 -9.01 -0.18 -2.35
N ILE A 53 -8.08 -0.85 -2.99
CA ILE A 53 -8.24 -1.16 -4.40
C ILE A 53 -9.41 -2.10 -4.62
N LYS A 54 -9.52 -3.11 -3.79
CA LYS A 54 -10.63 -4.05 -3.90
C LYS A 54 -11.98 -3.39 -3.71
N ASN A 55 -12.03 -2.47 -2.76
CA ASN A 55 -13.28 -1.78 -2.48
C ASN A 55 -13.64 -0.75 -3.54
N GLU A 56 -12.62 -0.21 -4.18
CA GLU A 56 -12.84 0.79 -5.20
C GLU A 56 -13.30 0.22 -6.51
N ILE A 57 -12.90 -0.98 -6.78
CA ILE A 57 -13.32 -1.64 -7.98
C ILE A 57 -14.79 -1.99 -7.85
N ARG A 58 -15.54 -1.57 -8.75
CA ARG A 58 -16.97 -1.83 -8.68
C ARG A 58 -17.39 -2.72 -9.76
#